data_1d09aec15c7cbc5080be28a575ac73c9
#
_entry.id   1d09aec15c7cbc5080be28a575ac73c9
#
_cell.length_a   1.000
_cell.length_b   1.000
_cell.length_c   1.000
_cell.angle_alpha   90.00
_cell.angle_beta   90.00
_cell.angle_gamma   90.00
#
_symmetry.space_group_name_H-M   'P 1'
#
loop_
_entity.id
_entity.type
_entity.pdbx_description
1 polymer ?
#
loop_
_entity_poly.entity_id
_entity_poly.type
_entity_poly.pdbx_seq_one_letter_code
_entity_poly.pdbx_strand_id
1 'polypeptide(L)' 'MKTFLDLVLAGEARQDDIDDFVDQWHDGDASCSLAAFLGMSDDEYALWVEKPSSLSLILQAHAEGMRLEKMSPTG' A
#
# COMPACT_ATOMS: atom_id res chain seq x y z
N MET A 1 -8.51 10.54 0.49
CA MET A 1 -7.97 9.84 1.66
C MET A 1 -6.76 9.02 1.26
N LYS A 2 -5.67 9.15 2.00
CA LYS A 2 -4.44 8.44 1.65
C LYS A 2 -4.39 7.07 2.33
N THR A 3 -3.97 6.07 1.58
CA THR A 3 -3.76 4.75 2.13
C THR A 3 -2.34 4.65 2.68
N PHE A 4 -2.04 3.53 3.35
CA PHE A 4 -0.68 3.30 3.85
C PHE A 4 0.36 3.38 2.70
N LEU A 5 0.06 2.73 1.57
CA LEU A 5 0.99 2.76 0.44
C LEU A 5 1.20 4.17 -0.08
N ASP A 6 0.13 4.97 -0.13
CA ASP A 6 0.26 6.37 -0.56
C ASP A 6 1.19 7.14 0.37
N LEU A 7 1.07 6.93 1.67
CA LEU A 7 1.90 7.63 2.65
C LEU A 7 3.36 7.23 2.53
N VAL A 8 3.62 5.94 2.33
CA VAL A 8 5.00 5.46 2.16
C VAL A 8 5.61 6.03 0.90
N LEU A 9 4.86 6.04 -0.20
CA LEU A 9 5.35 6.57 -1.47
C LEU A 9 5.59 8.07 -1.42
N ALA A 10 4.82 8.77 -0.57
CA ALA A 10 4.99 10.20 -0.39
C ALA A 10 6.13 10.54 0.59
N GLY A 11 6.72 9.53 1.23
CA GLY A 11 7.76 9.73 2.21
C GLY A 11 7.23 10.11 3.59
N GLU A 12 5.94 9.98 3.81
CA GLU A 12 5.31 10.33 5.09
C GLU A 12 5.19 9.16 6.05
N ALA A 13 5.45 7.94 5.57
CA ALA A 13 5.45 6.74 6.39
C ALA A 13 6.54 5.81 5.93
N ARG A 14 6.88 4.85 6.77
CA ARG A 14 7.90 3.85 6.46
C ARG A 14 7.26 2.48 6.29
N GLN A 15 7.95 1.57 5.61
CA GLN A 15 7.46 0.21 5.46
C GLN A 15 7.22 -0.45 6.81
N ASP A 16 8.07 -0.17 7.79
CA ASP A 16 7.94 -0.75 9.13
C ASP A 16 6.69 -0.27 9.86
N ASP A 17 6.13 0.84 9.45
CA ASP A 17 4.92 1.38 10.06
C ASP A 17 3.68 0.57 9.72
N ILE A 18 3.79 -0.42 8.86
CA ILE A 18 2.63 -1.23 8.45
C ILE A 18 1.97 -1.91 9.65
N ASP A 19 2.75 -2.34 10.64
CA ASP A 19 2.20 -2.96 11.84
C ASP A 19 1.32 -1.98 12.61
N ASP A 20 1.73 -0.72 12.69
CA ASP A 20 0.94 0.30 13.35
C ASP A 20 -0.38 0.54 12.61
N PHE A 21 -0.34 0.51 11.28
CA PHE A 21 -1.55 0.68 10.49
C PHE A 21 -2.49 -0.52 10.65
N VAL A 22 -1.94 -1.72 10.74
CA VAL A 22 -2.74 -2.91 10.98
C VAL A 22 -3.42 -2.81 12.35
N ASP A 23 -2.70 -2.36 13.37
CA ASP A 23 -3.27 -2.15 14.70
C ASP A 23 -4.39 -1.11 14.68
N GLN A 24 -4.19 -0.03 13.96
CA GLN A 24 -5.22 1.00 13.82
C GLN A 24 -6.47 0.43 13.15
N TRP A 25 -6.30 -0.41 12.15
CA TRP A 25 -7.42 -1.04 11.48
C TRP A 25 -8.20 -1.96 12.43
N HIS A 26 -7.48 -2.72 13.26
CA HIS A 26 -8.10 -3.60 14.26
C HIS A 26 -8.85 -2.82 15.33
N ASP A 27 -8.27 -1.72 15.78
CA ASP A 27 -8.86 -0.91 16.85
C ASP A 27 -9.99 -0.02 16.34
N GLY A 28 -9.98 0.30 15.06
CA GLY A 28 -10.95 1.21 14.49
C GLY A 28 -12.20 0.48 14.02
N ASP A 29 -13.22 1.26 13.72
CA ASP A 29 -14.44 0.76 13.16
C ASP A 29 -14.24 0.68 11.64
N ALA A 30 -13.44 -0.29 11.22
CA ALA A 30 -13.06 -0.38 9.83
C ALA A 30 -14.22 -0.80 8.96
N SER A 31 -14.64 0.06 8.09
CA SER A 31 -15.71 -0.24 7.15
C SER A 31 -15.17 -0.86 5.85
N CYS A 32 -13.87 -1.04 5.76
CA CYS A 32 -13.23 -1.61 4.59
C CYS A 32 -12.33 -2.77 5.00
N SER A 33 -11.93 -3.57 4.01
CA SER A 33 -10.99 -4.67 4.26
C SER A 33 -9.61 -4.10 4.58
N LEU A 34 -8.77 -4.92 5.20
CA LEU A 34 -7.40 -4.49 5.50
C LEU A 34 -6.63 -4.17 4.21
N ALA A 35 -6.87 -4.94 3.14
CA ALA A 35 -6.24 -4.67 1.86
C ALA A 35 -6.60 -3.27 1.38
N ALA A 36 -7.87 -2.90 1.42
CA ALA A 36 -8.31 -1.58 1.01
C ALA A 36 -7.73 -0.50 1.92
N PHE A 37 -7.67 -0.76 3.22
CA PHE A 37 -7.11 0.19 4.17
C PHE A 37 -5.65 0.49 3.89
N LEU A 38 -4.90 -0.54 3.50
CA LEU A 38 -3.49 -0.39 3.17
C LEU A 38 -3.26 0.10 1.73
N GLY A 39 -4.27 0.01 0.89
CA GLY A 39 -4.15 0.43 -0.51
C GLY A 39 -3.67 -0.66 -1.43
N MET A 40 -3.79 -1.90 -1.02
CA MET A 40 -3.37 -3.06 -1.82
C MET A 40 -4.55 -3.65 -2.58
N SER A 41 -4.26 -4.25 -3.74
CA SER A 41 -5.25 -5.08 -4.40
C SER A 41 -5.34 -6.42 -3.65
N ASP A 42 -6.35 -7.22 -3.97
CA ASP A 42 -6.50 -8.52 -3.34
C ASP A 42 -5.28 -9.41 -3.59
N ASP A 43 -4.74 -9.36 -4.80
CA ASP A 43 -3.55 -10.14 -5.16
C ASP A 43 -2.33 -9.67 -4.38
N GLU A 44 -2.17 -8.37 -4.25
CA GLU A 44 -1.05 -7.79 -3.51
C GLU A 44 -1.14 -8.15 -2.04
N TYR A 45 -2.34 -8.06 -1.49
CA TYR A 45 -2.55 -8.40 -0.10
C TYR A 45 -2.22 -9.87 0.16
N ALA A 46 -2.69 -10.77 -0.70
CA ALA A 46 -2.40 -12.19 -0.57
C ALA A 46 -0.89 -12.46 -0.62
N LEU A 47 -0.20 -11.79 -1.54
CA LEU A 47 1.24 -11.93 -1.64
C LEU A 47 1.95 -11.44 -0.38
N TRP A 48 1.51 -10.32 0.16
CA TRP A 48 2.10 -9.76 1.38
C TRP A 48 1.89 -10.69 2.58
N VAL A 49 0.71 -11.27 2.70
CA VAL A 49 0.39 -12.19 3.79
C VAL A 49 1.26 -13.44 3.70
N GLU A 50 1.48 -13.93 2.49
CA GLU A 50 2.32 -15.10 2.26
C GLU A 50 3.79 -14.79 2.46
N LYS A 51 4.23 -13.64 1.97
CA LYS A 51 5.62 -13.20 2.06
C LYS A 51 5.67 -11.74 2.49
N PRO A 52 5.79 -11.47 3.79
CA PRO A 52 5.84 -10.08 4.25
C PRO A 52 6.95 -9.26 3.60
N SER A 53 8.05 -9.90 3.21
CA SER A 53 9.14 -9.19 2.54
C SER A 53 8.77 -8.70 1.15
N SER A 54 7.64 -9.13 0.61
CA SER A 54 7.18 -8.66 -0.70
C SER A 54 6.65 -7.23 -0.66
N LEU A 55 6.50 -6.65 0.54
CA LEU A 55 5.99 -5.28 0.65
C LEU A 55 6.81 -4.28 -0.16
N SER A 56 8.14 -4.42 -0.15
CA SER A 56 8.99 -3.52 -0.93
C SER A 56 8.73 -3.64 -2.42
N LEU A 57 8.46 -4.86 -2.89
CA LEU A 57 8.12 -5.08 -4.29
C LEU A 57 6.77 -4.46 -4.64
N ILE A 58 5.80 -4.59 -3.74
CA ILE A 58 4.49 -3.99 -3.92
C ILE A 58 4.60 -2.46 -4.00
N LEU A 59 5.38 -1.88 -3.10
CA LEU A 59 5.61 -0.44 -3.10
C LEU A 59 6.30 0.02 -4.38
N GLN A 60 7.29 -0.74 -4.83
CA GLN A 60 8.00 -0.42 -6.05
C GLN A 60 7.06 -0.45 -7.26
N ALA A 61 6.20 -1.46 -7.33
CA ALA A 61 5.25 -1.56 -8.42
C ALA A 61 4.29 -0.37 -8.43
N HIS A 62 3.81 0.04 -7.27
CA HIS A 62 2.94 1.21 -7.17
C HIS A 62 3.67 2.48 -7.59
N ALA A 63 4.92 2.64 -7.17
CA ALA A 63 5.72 3.80 -7.54
C ALA A 63 5.93 3.87 -9.04
N GLU A 64 6.22 2.73 -9.67
CA GLU A 64 6.41 2.67 -11.11
C GLU A 64 5.11 2.97 -11.86
N GLY A 65 3.99 2.47 -11.35
CA GLY A 65 2.70 2.77 -11.93
C GLY A 65 2.38 4.25 -11.89
N MET A 66 2.65 4.90 -10.75
CA MET A 66 2.45 6.33 -10.63
C MET A 66 3.35 7.11 -11.58
N ARG A 67 4.59 6.65 -11.71
CA ARG A 67 5.55 7.28 -12.61
C ARG A 67 5.10 7.16 -14.06
N LEU A 68 4.60 5.99 -14.43
CA LEU A 68 4.11 5.76 -15.79
C LEU A 68 2.93 6.66 -16.11
N GLU A 69 2.05 6.87 -15.16
CA GLU A 69 0.92 7.76 -15.35
C GLU A 69 1.37 9.19 -15.63
N LYS A 70 2.36 9.65 -14.89
CA LYS A 70 2.89 11.00 -15.06
C LYS A 70 3.62 11.18 -16.38
N MET A 71 4.30 10.13 -16.80
CA MET A 71 5.09 10.18 -18.03
C MET A 71 4.31 9.73 -19.23
N SER A 72 3.09 9.31 -19.04
CA SER A 72 2.30 8.78 -20.13
C SER A 72 2.24 9.80 -21.25
N PRO A 73 2.87 9.51 -22.35
CA PRO A 73 2.74 10.36 -23.52
C PRO A 73 1.37 10.06 -23.99
N THR A 74 0.57 10.93 -23.99
CA THR A 74 -0.70 10.68 -24.53
C THR A 74 -0.59 10.23 -25.94
N GLY A 75 -0.60 9.08 -26.07
CA GLY A 75 -0.65 8.47 -27.42
C GLY A 75 0.40 8.58 -28.06
#